data_d4ff0c8208a06464f3b6fae10ae0c533
#
_entry.id   d4ff0c8208a06464f3b6fae10ae0c533
#
_cell.length_a   1.000
_cell.length_b   1.000
_cell.length_c   1.000
_cell.angle_alpha   90.00
_cell.angle_beta   90.00
_cell.angle_gamma   90.00
#
_symmetry.space_group_name_H-M   'P 1'
#
loop_
_entity.id
_entity.type
_entity.pdbx_description
1 polymer ?
#
loop_
_entity_poly.entity_id
_entity_poly.type
_entity_poly.pdbx_seq_one_letter_code
_entity_poly.pdbx_strand_id
1 'polypeptide(L)'
;MSGEMVSFKSNGGTANGYLSLPASGKGPGVIVLQEWWGLVPHIKDVCDRFAAEGFVALAPDLYHGESTKSPDEAGKLMMALRIDETEKDLRGAIGYLLNHEATSGAKVATVGFCMGGALSLYAASKNPQVGACVVFYGIHPNVKPDLENLQAPVLGIYAELDAYVPPATVHELESKLKEHGKSVEMHIYPNVDHGFLNDTREVYNETAAKDAWKRVIAFFREHLSE
;
A
#
# COMPACT_ATOMS: atom_id res chain seq x y z
N MET A 1 1.24 -1.07 20.68
CA MET A 1 0.44 -2.33 20.89
C MET A 1 0.62 -3.13 19.62
N SER A 2 0.78 -4.44 19.70
CA SER A 2 0.82 -5.30 18.50
C SER A 2 -0.62 -5.57 18.04
N GLY A 3 -0.85 -5.54 16.74
CA GLY A 3 -2.12 -5.92 16.15
C GLY A 3 -2.38 -7.44 16.20
N GLU A 4 -3.45 -7.89 15.56
CA GLU A 4 -3.88 -9.28 15.53
C GLU A 4 -4.26 -9.74 14.12
N MET A 5 -4.24 -11.04 13.90
CA MET A 5 -4.76 -11.63 12.67
C MET A 5 -6.28 -11.65 12.71
N VAL A 6 -6.90 -11.16 11.66
CA VAL A 6 -8.35 -11.13 11.49
C VAL A 6 -8.76 -11.83 10.20
N SER A 7 -10.03 -12.23 10.12
CA SER A 7 -10.62 -12.80 8.90
C SER A 7 -11.79 -11.94 8.44
N PHE A 8 -11.92 -11.76 7.13
CA PHE A 8 -13.00 -10.98 6.54
C PHE A 8 -13.54 -11.64 5.26
N LYS A 9 -14.77 -11.29 4.89
CA LYS A 9 -15.40 -11.81 3.68
C LYS A 9 -14.72 -11.25 2.44
N SER A 10 -14.33 -12.12 1.53
CA SER A 10 -13.72 -11.79 0.26
C SER A 10 -13.97 -12.87 -0.78
N ASN A 11 -14.14 -12.49 -2.03
CA ASN A 11 -14.19 -13.36 -3.21
C ASN A 11 -15.15 -14.57 -3.06
N GLY A 12 -16.29 -14.37 -2.38
CA GLY A 12 -17.24 -15.46 -2.08
C GLY A 12 -16.79 -16.43 -0.98
N GLY A 13 -15.67 -16.17 -0.34
CA GLY A 13 -15.08 -16.92 0.76
C GLY A 13 -14.59 -15.99 1.88
N THR A 14 -13.45 -16.37 2.48
CA THR A 14 -12.79 -15.64 3.56
C THR A 14 -11.34 -15.38 3.21
N ALA A 15 -10.90 -14.16 3.40
CA ALA A 15 -9.48 -13.77 3.39
C ALA A 15 -9.01 -13.42 4.80
N ASN A 16 -7.71 -13.41 5.02
CA ASN A 16 -7.09 -13.04 6.29
C ASN A 16 -6.27 -11.77 6.14
N GLY A 17 -5.99 -11.10 7.25
CA GLY A 17 -5.13 -9.94 7.29
C GLY A 17 -4.67 -9.63 8.71
N TYR A 18 -3.73 -8.70 8.82
CA TYR A 18 -3.25 -8.21 10.10
C TYR A 18 -3.85 -6.83 10.37
N LEU A 19 -4.61 -6.72 11.46
CA LEU A 19 -5.27 -5.49 11.89
C LEU A 19 -4.53 -4.89 13.10
N SER A 20 -4.20 -3.61 13.03
CA SER A 20 -3.65 -2.87 14.15
C SER A 20 -4.50 -1.63 14.44
N LEU A 21 -4.85 -1.43 15.71
CA LEU A 21 -5.73 -0.36 16.16
C LEU A 21 -4.93 0.73 16.89
N PRO A 22 -5.29 2.02 16.72
CA PRO A 22 -4.65 3.11 17.44
C PRO A 22 -5.01 3.08 18.93
N ALA A 23 -4.12 3.64 19.75
CA ALA A 23 -4.35 3.73 21.22
C ALA A 23 -5.62 4.53 21.58
N SER A 24 -6.06 5.45 20.71
CA SER A 24 -7.32 6.19 20.82
C SER A 24 -8.56 5.31 20.63
N GLY A 25 -8.40 4.08 20.16
CA GLY A 25 -9.50 3.16 19.84
C GLY A 25 -10.23 3.47 18.53
N LYS A 26 -10.01 4.65 17.91
CA LYS A 26 -10.61 5.06 16.63
C LYS A 26 -9.67 5.89 15.80
N GLY A 27 -9.79 5.77 14.47
CA GLY A 27 -9.04 6.58 13.51
C GLY A 27 -9.41 6.28 12.06
N PRO A 28 -8.89 7.06 11.10
CA PRO A 28 -9.06 6.79 9.67
C PRO A 28 -8.46 5.43 9.29
N GLY A 29 -9.08 4.76 8.31
CA GLY A 29 -8.64 3.46 7.85
C GLY A 29 -7.50 3.53 6.83
N VAL A 30 -6.52 2.63 6.94
CA VAL A 30 -5.41 2.48 5.99
C VAL A 30 -5.23 1.01 5.62
N ILE A 31 -5.29 0.69 4.33
CA ILE A 31 -4.93 -0.63 3.79
C ILE A 31 -3.45 -0.62 3.45
N VAL A 32 -2.69 -1.53 4.04
CA VAL A 32 -1.23 -1.68 3.87
C VAL A 32 -0.93 -2.89 3.01
N LEU A 33 -0.33 -2.68 1.84
CA LEU A 33 -0.12 -3.73 0.85
C LEU A 33 1.33 -4.20 0.83
N GLN A 34 1.48 -5.51 0.96
CA GLN A 34 2.74 -6.23 1.12
C GLN A 34 3.66 -6.12 -0.09
N GLU A 35 4.95 -6.26 0.18
CA GLU A 35 5.96 -6.54 -0.85
C GLU A 35 5.78 -7.98 -1.40
N TRP A 36 6.60 -8.37 -2.35
CA TRP A 36 6.59 -9.72 -2.95
C TRP A 36 6.93 -10.88 -1.99
N TRP A 37 7.32 -10.55 -0.74
CA TRP A 37 7.67 -11.55 0.29
C TRP A 37 6.47 -12.20 0.99
N GLY A 38 5.27 -11.66 0.82
CA GLY A 38 4.07 -12.03 1.55
C GLY A 38 3.82 -11.14 2.79
N LEU A 39 2.86 -11.53 3.62
CA LEU A 39 2.53 -10.84 4.87
C LEU A 39 3.56 -11.14 5.97
N VAL A 40 4.79 -10.67 5.75
CA VAL A 40 5.94 -10.88 6.65
C VAL A 40 5.91 -9.91 7.85
N PRO A 41 6.73 -10.16 8.92
CA PRO A 41 6.76 -9.31 10.12
C PRO A 41 6.97 -7.82 9.84
N HIS A 42 7.78 -7.45 8.84
CA HIS A 42 7.99 -6.04 8.46
C HIS A 42 6.67 -5.34 8.09
N ILE A 43 5.80 -5.98 7.31
CA ILE A 43 4.50 -5.39 6.91
C ILE A 43 3.56 -5.25 8.11
N LYS A 44 3.61 -6.20 9.04
CA LYS A 44 2.87 -6.11 10.32
C LYS A 44 3.37 -4.95 11.17
N ASP A 45 4.69 -4.75 11.25
CA ASP A 45 5.30 -3.61 11.93
C ASP A 45 4.87 -2.28 11.28
N VAL A 46 4.81 -2.21 9.96
CA VAL A 46 4.29 -1.02 9.25
C VAL A 46 2.84 -0.73 9.66
N CYS A 47 1.97 -1.74 9.82
CA CYS A 47 0.62 -1.54 10.36
C CYS A 47 0.64 -1.00 11.79
N ASP A 48 1.50 -1.56 12.66
CA ASP A 48 1.64 -1.09 14.04
C ASP A 48 2.15 0.36 14.10
N ARG A 49 3.03 0.76 13.19
CA ARG A 49 3.50 2.14 13.04
C ARG A 49 2.38 3.09 12.59
N PHE A 50 1.52 2.69 11.63
CA PHE A 50 0.34 3.48 11.28
C PHE A 50 -0.65 3.60 12.45
N ALA A 51 -0.83 2.54 13.21
CA ALA A 51 -1.67 2.58 14.42
C ALA A 51 -1.10 3.54 15.48
N ALA A 52 0.23 3.60 15.65
CA ALA A 52 0.88 4.58 16.52
C ALA A 52 0.67 6.03 16.05
N GLU A 53 0.47 6.27 14.75
CA GLU A 53 0.12 7.57 14.16
C GLU A 53 -1.38 7.91 14.21
N GLY A 54 -2.20 7.01 14.76
CA GLY A 54 -3.64 7.23 14.97
C GLY A 54 -4.55 6.63 13.88
N PHE A 55 -4.03 5.78 13.01
CA PHE A 55 -4.81 5.11 11.96
C PHE A 55 -5.25 3.71 12.37
N VAL A 56 -6.36 3.24 11.82
CA VAL A 56 -6.75 1.83 11.85
C VAL A 56 -6.14 1.17 10.63
N ALA A 57 -5.11 0.32 10.82
CA ALA A 57 -4.33 -0.25 9.72
C ALA A 57 -4.64 -1.73 9.51
N LEU A 58 -4.94 -2.12 8.28
CA LEU A 58 -5.18 -3.51 7.88
C LEU A 58 -4.25 -3.89 6.72
N ALA A 59 -3.44 -4.92 6.92
CA ALA A 59 -2.68 -5.56 5.84
C ALA A 59 -3.35 -6.88 5.44
N PRO A 60 -4.05 -6.95 4.29
CA PRO A 60 -4.57 -8.21 3.78
C PRO A 60 -3.43 -9.15 3.39
N ASP A 61 -3.61 -10.45 3.63
CA ASP A 61 -2.68 -11.49 3.19
C ASP A 61 -3.00 -11.90 1.76
N LEU A 62 -2.29 -11.31 0.80
CA LEU A 62 -2.55 -11.50 -0.63
C LEU A 62 -2.03 -12.84 -1.17
N TYR A 63 -1.22 -13.56 -0.38
CA TYR A 63 -0.71 -14.89 -0.73
C TYR A 63 -1.37 -16.01 0.08
N HIS A 64 -2.45 -15.70 0.83
CA HIS A 64 -3.28 -16.68 1.54
C HIS A 64 -2.48 -17.62 2.46
N GLY A 65 -1.55 -17.08 3.23
CA GLY A 65 -0.71 -17.81 4.18
C GLY A 65 0.70 -18.12 3.67
N GLU A 66 0.99 -17.85 2.40
CA GLU A 66 2.33 -18.07 1.88
C GLU A 66 3.24 -16.84 2.10
N SER A 67 4.50 -17.11 2.42
CA SER A 67 5.53 -16.09 2.52
C SER A 67 6.91 -16.71 2.33
N THR A 68 7.89 -15.93 1.90
CA THR A 68 9.23 -16.43 1.63
C THR A 68 10.31 -15.40 1.95
N LYS A 69 11.55 -15.87 2.12
CA LYS A 69 12.76 -15.04 2.16
C LYS A 69 13.64 -15.23 0.93
N SER A 70 13.28 -16.17 0.06
CA SER A 70 14.00 -16.46 -1.18
C SER A 70 13.52 -15.54 -2.30
N PRO A 71 14.40 -14.78 -2.98
CA PRO A 71 14.02 -13.97 -4.12
C PRO A 71 13.39 -14.76 -5.27
N ASP A 72 13.89 -15.97 -5.52
CA ASP A 72 13.35 -16.84 -6.58
C ASP A 72 11.91 -17.27 -6.30
N GLU A 73 11.61 -17.65 -5.04
CA GLU A 73 10.25 -18.00 -4.63
C GLU A 73 9.34 -16.78 -4.60
N ALA A 74 9.83 -15.63 -4.13
CA ALA A 74 9.08 -14.37 -4.15
C ALA A 74 8.70 -13.97 -5.58
N GLY A 75 9.61 -14.10 -6.54
CA GLY A 75 9.34 -13.89 -7.95
C GLY A 75 8.24 -14.80 -8.49
N LYS A 76 8.25 -16.09 -8.11
CA LYS A 76 7.19 -17.05 -8.49
C LYS A 76 5.84 -16.66 -7.89
N LEU A 77 5.79 -16.36 -6.59
CA LEU A 77 4.56 -15.94 -5.91
C LEU A 77 3.98 -14.67 -6.54
N MET A 78 4.81 -13.66 -6.79
CA MET A 78 4.40 -12.43 -7.45
C MET A 78 3.81 -12.69 -8.85
N MET A 79 4.49 -13.51 -9.66
CA MET A 79 4.04 -13.80 -11.03
C MET A 79 2.81 -14.71 -11.08
N ALA A 80 2.59 -15.54 -10.05
CA ALA A 80 1.43 -16.41 -9.91
C ALA A 80 0.19 -15.66 -9.39
N LEU A 81 0.33 -14.43 -8.92
CA LEU A 81 -0.76 -13.64 -8.34
C LEU A 81 -1.87 -13.39 -9.38
N ARG A 82 -3.06 -13.85 -9.07
CA ARG A 82 -4.23 -13.64 -9.92
C ARG A 82 -4.86 -12.29 -9.61
N ILE A 83 -4.62 -11.31 -10.48
CA ILE A 83 -4.99 -9.90 -10.25
C ILE A 83 -6.50 -9.70 -10.11
N ASP A 84 -7.32 -10.48 -10.82
CA ASP A 84 -8.78 -10.47 -10.72
C ASP A 84 -9.30 -10.99 -9.36
N GLU A 85 -8.64 -11.96 -8.77
CA GLU A 85 -8.94 -12.44 -7.41
C GLU A 85 -8.39 -11.49 -6.35
N THR A 86 -7.18 -11.01 -6.55
CA THR A 86 -6.57 -9.99 -5.69
C THR A 86 -7.43 -8.73 -5.59
N GLU A 87 -8.05 -8.29 -6.69
CA GLU A 87 -8.97 -7.15 -6.66
C GLU A 87 -10.15 -7.40 -5.72
N LYS A 88 -10.71 -8.60 -5.74
CA LYS A 88 -11.82 -8.96 -4.84
C LYS A 88 -11.39 -9.02 -3.38
N ASP A 89 -10.17 -9.50 -3.11
CA ASP A 89 -9.59 -9.50 -1.76
C ASP A 89 -9.34 -8.07 -1.26
N LEU A 90 -8.82 -7.21 -2.11
CA LEU A 90 -8.62 -5.79 -1.79
C LEU A 90 -9.95 -5.08 -1.51
N ARG A 91 -10.98 -5.33 -2.31
CA ARG A 91 -12.33 -4.81 -2.08
C ARG A 91 -12.94 -5.34 -0.79
N GLY A 92 -12.73 -6.62 -0.50
CA GLY A 92 -13.14 -7.22 0.77
C GLY A 92 -12.46 -6.58 1.98
N ALA A 93 -11.15 -6.35 1.90
CA ALA A 93 -10.37 -5.67 2.94
C ALA A 93 -10.82 -4.22 3.15
N ILE A 94 -11.04 -3.46 2.07
CA ILE A 94 -11.56 -2.09 2.12
C ILE A 94 -12.95 -2.08 2.79
N GLY A 95 -13.84 -2.96 2.36
CA GLY A 95 -15.18 -3.08 2.93
C GLY A 95 -15.17 -3.47 4.41
N TYR A 96 -14.30 -4.41 4.79
CA TYR A 96 -14.12 -4.79 6.19
C TYR A 96 -13.67 -3.60 7.03
N LEU A 97 -12.64 -2.89 6.57
CA LEU A 97 -12.07 -1.77 7.31
C LEU A 97 -13.09 -0.62 7.47
N LEU A 98 -13.83 -0.28 6.40
CA LEU A 98 -14.87 0.76 6.46
C LEU A 98 -16.03 0.42 7.40
N ASN A 99 -16.34 -0.86 7.58
CA ASN A 99 -17.39 -1.32 8.49
C ASN A 99 -16.88 -1.66 9.89
N HIS A 100 -15.58 -1.53 10.15
CA HIS A 100 -14.99 -1.80 11.45
C HIS A 100 -15.31 -0.65 12.42
N GLU A 101 -15.74 -0.99 13.64
CA GLU A 101 -16.19 -0.01 14.65
C GLU A 101 -15.14 1.04 15.04
N ALA A 102 -13.85 0.68 14.92
CA ALA A 102 -12.73 1.58 15.17
C ALA A 102 -12.43 2.52 14.00
N THR A 103 -12.98 2.29 12.79
CA THR A 103 -12.69 3.13 11.64
C THR A 103 -13.59 4.38 11.64
N SER A 104 -12.97 5.54 11.47
CA SER A 104 -13.67 6.81 11.25
C SER A 104 -13.60 7.24 9.79
N GLY A 105 -14.59 8.03 9.36
CA GLY A 105 -14.68 8.53 8.00
C GLY A 105 -15.33 7.56 7.01
N ALA A 106 -15.67 8.08 5.83
CA ALA A 106 -16.37 7.35 4.76
C ALA A 106 -15.42 6.75 3.72
N LYS A 107 -14.13 7.02 3.81
CA LYS A 107 -13.08 6.56 2.89
C LYS A 107 -11.88 6.03 3.67
N VAL A 108 -11.12 5.17 3.01
CA VAL A 108 -9.83 4.66 3.52
C VAL A 108 -8.67 5.11 2.63
N ALA A 109 -7.46 5.08 3.15
CA ALA A 109 -6.27 5.17 2.32
C ALA A 109 -5.77 3.80 1.88
N THR A 110 -4.99 3.77 0.81
CA THR A 110 -4.14 2.64 0.45
C THR A 110 -2.68 3.06 0.42
N VAL A 111 -1.80 2.20 0.91
CA VAL A 111 -0.35 2.32 0.79
C VAL A 111 0.23 0.96 0.47
N GLY A 112 1.19 0.92 -0.42
CA GLY A 112 1.84 -0.35 -0.76
C GLY A 112 3.29 -0.16 -1.17
N PHE A 113 4.05 -1.24 -1.04
CA PHE A 113 5.49 -1.27 -1.23
C PHE A 113 5.85 -2.28 -2.32
N CYS A 114 6.73 -1.93 -3.27
CA CYS A 114 7.13 -2.80 -4.38
C CYS A 114 5.90 -3.31 -5.16
N MET A 115 5.68 -4.61 -5.24
CA MET A 115 4.44 -5.21 -5.76
C MET A 115 3.19 -4.53 -5.18
N GLY A 116 3.15 -4.34 -3.86
CA GLY A 116 2.03 -3.69 -3.17
C GLY A 116 1.82 -2.23 -3.58
N GLY A 117 2.88 -1.52 -4.00
CA GLY A 117 2.75 -0.16 -4.54
C GLY A 117 1.94 -0.11 -5.82
N ALA A 118 2.19 -1.04 -6.75
CA ALA A 118 1.37 -1.19 -7.95
C ALA A 118 -0.08 -1.58 -7.60
N LEU A 119 -0.27 -2.48 -6.63
CA LEU A 119 -1.59 -2.90 -6.16
C LEU A 119 -2.33 -1.78 -5.41
N SER A 120 -1.62 -0.87 -4.73
CA SER A 120 -2.22 0.31 -4.10
C SER A 120 -2.91 1.21 -5.14
N LEU A 121 -2.19 1.55 -6.21
CA LEU A 121 -2.75 2.34 -7.31
C LEU A 121 -3.91 1.60 -8.01
N TYR A 122 -3.77 0.28 -8.18
CA TYR A 122 -4.81 -0.55 -8.76
C TYR A 122 -6.07 -0.57 -7.89
N ALA A 123 -5.94 -0.81 -6.59
CA ALA A 123 -7.05 -0.78 -5.65
C ALA A 123 -7.77 0.58 -5.65
N ALA A 124 -7.01 1.68 -5.62
CA ALA A 124 -7.56 3.03 -5.68
C ALA A 124 -8.30 3.31 -6.99
N SER A 125 -7.82 2.76 -8.11
CA SER A 125 -8.47 2.92 -9.43
C SER A 125 -9.76 2.13 -9.58
N LYS A 126 -9.96 1.08 -8.76
CA LYS A 126 -11.15 0.20 -8.79
C LYS A 126 -12.17 0.49 -7.69
N ASN A 127 -11.77 1.25 -6.65
CA ASN A 127 -12.62 1.46 -5.48
C ASN A 127 -12.77 2.96 -5.17
N PRO A 128 -13.94 3.56 -5.43
CA PRO A 128 -14.18 4.99 -5.14
C PRO A 128 -14.18 5.31 -3.65
N GLN A 129 -14.20 4.29 -2.79
CA GLN A 129 -14.07 4.40 -1.34
C GLN A 129 -12.61 4.61 -0.88
N VAL A 130 -11.63 4.55 -1.80
CA VAL A 130 -10.26 4.98 -1.52
C VAL A 130 -10.18 6.51 -1.65
N GLY A 131 -9.80 7.18 -0.57
CA GLY A 131 -9.69 8.64 -0.47
C GLY A 131 -8.28 9.16 -0.67
N ALA A 132 -7.26 8.33 -0.49
CA ALA A 132 -5.85 8.66 -0.70
C ALA A 132 -5.07 7.41 -1.11
N CYS A 133 -4.15 7.54 -2.06
CA CYS A 133 -3.34 6.44 -2.59
C CYS A 133 -1.85 6.77 -2.48
N VAL A 134 -1.10 5.92 -1.80
CA VAL A 134 0.36 6.04 -1.71
C VAL A 134 1.04 4.85 -2.38
N VAL A 135 2.00 5.14 -3.24
CA VAL A 135 2.76 4.18 -4.02
C VAL A 135 4.24 4.28 -3.66
N PHE A 136 4.77 3.30 -2.94
CA PHE A 136 6.21 3.17 -2.75
C PHE A 136 6.81 2.27 -3.83
N TYR A 137 7.64 2.86 -4.70
CA TYR A 137 8.40 2.16 -5.74
C TYR A 137 7.61 1.03 -6.41
N GLY A 138 6.34 1.31 -6.76
CA GLY A 138 5.38 0.31 -7.21
C GLY A 138 5.70 -0.31 -8.55
N ILE A 139 5.80 -1.63 -8.59
CA ILE A 139 6.00 -2.40 -9.81
C ILE A 139 5.27 -3.74 -9.76
N HIS A 140 4.59 -4.08 -10.86
CA HIS A 140 4.09 -5.42 -11.16
C HIS A 140 3.72 -5.50 -12.65
N PRO A 141 4.24 -6.46 -13.42
CA PRO A 141 4.06 -6.49 -14.88
C PRO A 141 2.61 -6.71 -15.33
N ASN A 142 1.81 -7.38 -14.50
CA ASN A 142 0.42 -7.75 -14.82
C ASN A 142 -0.63 -6.79 -14.23
N VAL A 143 -0.23 -5.84 -13.37
CA VAL A 143 -1.15 -4.87 -12.76
C VAL A 143 -1.32 -3.68 -13.69
N LYS A 144 -2.55 -3.41 -14.09
CA LYS A 144 -2.91 -2.29 -14.97
C LYS A 144 -4.00 -1.46 -14.29
N PRO A 145 -3.64 -0.38 -13.58
CA PRO A 145 -4.62 0.50 -12.94
C PRO A 145 -5.46 1.22 -14.00
N ASP A 146 -6.72 1.40 -13.68
CA ASP A 146 -7.70 2.13 -14.48
C ASP A 146 -7.62 3.63 -14.14
N LEU A 147 -6.67 4.33 -14.76
CA LEU A 147 -6.42 5.73 -14.43
C LEU A 147 -7.59 6.65 -14.76
N GLU A 148 -8.45 6.29 -15.71
CA GLU A 148 -9.64 7.06 -16.05
C GLU A 148 -10.60 7.15 -14.85
N ASN A 149 -10.82 6.01 -14.18
CA ASN A 149 -11.74 5.92 -13.05
C ASN A 149 -11.11 6.24 -11.68
N LEU A 150 -9.81 6.49 -11.61
CA LEU A 150 -9.14 6.88 -10.38
C LEU A 150 -9.70 8.20 -9.84
N GLN A 151 -10.16 8.22 -8.60
CA GLN A 151 -10.67 9.42 -7.90
C GLN A 151 -9.74 9.91 -6.80
N ALA A 152 -8.99 9.00 -6.18
CA ALA A 152 -8.08 9.34 -5.11
C ALA A 152 -6.88 10.14 -5.60
N PRO A 153 -6.43 11.16 -4.87
CA PRO A 153 -5.11 11.76 -5.08
C PRO A 153 -4.02 10.71 -4.83
N VAL A 154 -2.90 10.85 -5.56
CA VAL A 154 -1.79 9.90 -5.54
C VAL A 154 -0.52 10.58 -5.03
N LEU A 155 0.11 9.97 -4.03
CA LEU A 155 1.47 10.29 -3.61
C LEU A 155 2.40 9.13 -4.03
N GLY A 156 3.34 9.40 -4.90
CA GLY A 156 4.36 8.45 -5.35
C GLY A 156 5.70 8.71 -4.65
N ILE A 157 6.28 7.66 -4.09
CA ILE A 157 7.57 7.68 -3.38
C ILE A 157 8.50 6.70 -4.09
N TYR A 158 9.59 7.21 -4.64
CA TYR A 158 10.50 6.44 -5.50
C TYR A 158 11.97 6.71 -5.14
N ALA A 159 12.86 5.93 -5.73
CA ALA A 159 14.29 5.94 -5.48
C ALA A 159 15.06 6.21 -6.80
N GLU A 160 16.09 7.05 -6.74
CA GLU A 160 16.86 7.42 -7.94
C GLU A 160 17.65 6.25 -8.53
N LEU A 161 18.17 5.37 -7.67
CA LEU A 161 19.02 4.24 -8.08
C LEU A 161 18.22 2.95 -8.34
N ASP A 162 16.88 3.01 -8.29
CA ASP A 162 16.01 1.86 -8.51
C ASP A 162 16.09 1.35 -9.94
N ALA A 163 16.68 0.15 -10.11
CA ALA A 163 16.78 -0.51 -11.41
C ALA A 163 15.45 -1.12 -11.91
N TYR A 164 14.49 -1.35 -11.00
CA TYR A 164 13.17 -1.91 -11.34
C TYR A 164 12.19 -0.82 -11.76
N VAL A 165 12.24 0.34 -11.08
CA VAL A 165 11.37 1.49 -11.37
C VAL A 165 12.23 2.75 -11.50
N PRO A 166 13.02 2.86 -12.58
CA PRO A 166 13.92 3.99 -12.80
C PRO A 166 13.15 5.31 -12.95
N PRO A 167 13.77 6.48 -12.69
CA PRO A 167 13.14 7.80 -12.77
C PRO A 167 12.34 8.05 -14.05
N ALA A 168 12.79 7.53 -15.19
CA ALA A 168 12.06 7.65 -16.46
C ALA A 168 10.66 7.02 -16.40
N THR A 169 10.54 5.84 -15.78
CA THR A 169 9.25 5.15 -15.57
C THR A 169 8.34 5.94 -14.62
N VAL A 170 8.94 6.57 -13.59
CA VAL A 170 8.18 7.43 -12.64
C VAL A 170 7.60 8.64 -13.36
N HIS A 171 8.41 9.32 -14.19
CA HIS A 171 7.95 10.48 -14.98
C HIS A 171 6.88 10.09 -16.01
N GLU A 172 6.98 8.90 -16.59
CA GLU A 172 5.94 8.39 -17.51
C GLU A 172 4.61 8.16 -16.78
N LEU A 173 4.64 7.55 -15.58
CA LEU A 173 3.44 7.38 -14.75
C LEU A 173 2.84 8.72 -14.32
N GLU A 174 3.69 9.67 -13.89
CA GLU A 174 3.26 11.02 -13.52
C GLU A 174 2.57 11.73 -14.68
N SER A 175 3.15 11.65 -15.89
CA SER A 175 2.58 12.24 -17.10
C SER A 175 1.21 11.64 -17.40
N LYS A 176 1.09 10.31 -17.38
CA LYS A 176 -0.20 9.61 -17.59
C LYS A 176 -1.26 10.02 -16.58
N LEU A 177 -0.90 10.11 -15.30
CA LEU A 177 -1.84 10.57 -14.27
C LEU A 177 -2.31 12.00 -14.54
N LYS A 178 -1.40 12.92 -14.90
CA LYS A 178 -1.72 14.30 -15.25
C LYS A 178 -2.58 14.41 -16.52
N GLU A 179 -2.30 13.61 -17.55
CA GLU A 179 -3.11 13.53 -18.77
C GLU A 179 -4.58 13.11 -18.49
N HIS A 180 -4.78 12.25 -17.50
CA HIS A 180 -6.12 11.88 -17.02
C HIS A 180 -6.69 12.88 -15.99
N GLY A 181 -6.05 14.03 -15.78
CA GLY A 181 -6.52 15.08 -14.86
C GLY A 181 -6.47 14.68 -13.38
N LYS A 182 -5.60 13.73 -13.01
CA LYS A 182 -5.49 13.23 -11.63
C LYS A 182 -4.58 14.11 -10.79
N SER A 183 -4.95 14.26 -9.50
CA SER A 183 -4.09 14.88 -8.50
C SER A 183 -2.94 13.93 -8.19
N VAL A 184 -1.70 14.37 -8.43
CA VAL A 184 -0.52 13.53 -8.24
C VAL A 184 0.67 14.35 -7.74
N GLU A 185 1.35 13.81 -6.75
CA GLU A 185 2.63 14.30 -6.23
C GLU A 185 3.64 13.15 -6.27
N MET A 186 4.84 13.39 -6.87
CA MET A 186 5.89 12.39 -7.00
C MET A 186 7.17 12.88 -6.34
N HIS A 187 7.78 12.01 -5.53
CA HIS A 187 9.08 12.24 -4.90
C HIS A 187 10.06 11.14 -5.31
N ILE A 188 11.18 11.53 -5.91
CA ILE A 188 12.30 10.64 -6.22
C ILE A 188 13.44 10.99 -5.25
N TYR A 189 13.76 10.09 -4.33
CA TYR A 189 14.81 10.29 -3.35
C TYR A 189 16.18 10.03 -3.97
N PRO A 190 17.14 10.97 -3.85
CA PRO A 190 18.47 10.81 -4.43
C PRO A 190 19.30 9.80 -3.65
N ASN A 191 20.19 9.10 -4.36
CA ASN A 191 21.18 8.17 -3.81
C ASN A 191 20.59 7.03 -2.96
N VAL A 192 19.34 6.64 -3.19
CA VAL A 192 18.69 5.48 -2.56
C VAL A 192 18.20 4.50 -3.60
N ASP A 193 18.00 3.25 -3.20
CA ASP A 193 17.62 2.13 -4.05
C ASP A 193 16.23 1.59 -3.70
N HIS A 194 15.73 0.65 -4.52
CA HIS A 194 14.45 -0.04 -4.33
C HIS A 194 14.33 -0.63 -2.93
N GLY A 195 13.23 -0.36 -2.22
CA GLY A 195 13.01 -0.91 -0.87
C GLY A 195 13.63 -0.11 0.26
N PHE A 196 14.10 1.11 0.03
CA PHE A 196 14.81 1.94 1.01
C PHE A 196 14.04 2.22 2.31
N LEU A 197 12.74 1.99 2.36
CA LEU A 197 11.93 2.14 3.58
C LEU A 197 12.02 0.91 4.50
N ASN A 198 12.39 -0.26 3.97
CA ASN A 198 12.39 -1.50 4.70
C ASN A 198 13.65 -1.62 5.59
N ASP A 199 13.49 -1.35 6.90
CA ASP A 199 14.56 -1.37 7.90
C ASP A 199 15.11 -2.77 8.25
N THR A 200 14.53 -3.82 7.67
CA THR A 200 15.06 -5.19 7.76
C THR A 200 16.01 -5.55 6.62
N ARG A 201 16.29 -4.60 5.70
CA ARG A 201 17.11 -4.80 4.50
C ARG A 201 18.32 -3.87 4.49
N GLU A 202 19.40 -4.31 3.84
CA GLU A 202 20.63 -3.53 3.70
C GLU A 202 20.46 -2.22 2.91
N VAL A 203 19.46 -2.16 2.04
CA VAL A 203 19.13 -0.97 1.24
C VAL A 203 18.40 0.13 2.04
N TYR A 204 18.10 -0.12 3.32
CA TYR A 204 17.44 0.85 4.17
C TYR A 204 18.21 2.17 4.25
N ASN A 205 17.49 3.27 4.03
CA ASN A 205 18.04 4.60 4.22
C ASN A 205 17.18 5.38 5.22
N GLU A 206 17.70 5.53 6.43
CA GLU A 206 16.96 6.12 7.56
C GLU A 206 16.45 7.54 7.25
N THR A 207 17.28 8.37 6.62
CA THR A 207 16.94 9.77 6.32
C THR A 207 15.80 9.84 5.31
N ALA A 208 15.91 9.13 4.20
CA ALA A 208 14.86 9.06 3.18
C ALA A 208 13.58 8.41 3.72
N ALA A 209 13.71 7.33 4.49
CA ALA A 209 12.57 6.62 5.08
C ALA A 209 11.80 7.50 6.07
N LYS A 210 12.48 8.25 6.93
CA LYS A 210 11.84 9.18 7.87
C LYS A 210 11.13 10.34 7.17
N ASP A 211 11.72 10.91 6.14
CA ASP A 211 11.08 11.98 5.36
C ASP A 211 9.86 11.44 4.60
N ALA A 212 10.01 10.31 3.89
CA ALA A 212 8.91 9.65 3.20
C ALA A 212 7.75 9.33 4.13
N TRP A 213 8.03 8.79 5.33
CA TRP A 213 7.01 8.51 6.34
C TRP A 213 6.24 9.75 6.75
N LYS A 214 6.92 10.87 7.03
CA LYS A 214 6.27 12.14 7.38
C LYS A 214 5.35 12.64 6.26
N ARG A 215 5.78 12.53 4.99
CA ARG A 215 4.95 12.90 3.83
C ARG A 215 3.69 12.05 3.75
N VAL A 216 3.82 10.74 3.91
CA VAL A 216 2.67 9.81 3.89
C VAL A 216 1.66 10.16 4.99
N ILE A 217 2.13 10.37 6.22
CA ILE A 217 1.24 10.71 7.33
C ILE A 217 0.54 12.07 7.10
N ALA A 218 1.27 13.08 6.61
CA ALA A 218 0.69 14.38 6.28
C ALA A 218 -0.37 14.24 5.17
N PHE A 219 -0.04 13.51 4.10
CA PHE A 219 -0.93 13.26 2.97
C PHE A 219 -2.21 12.52 3.38
N PHE A 220 -2.11 11.51 4.23
CA PHE A 220 -3.29 10.81 4.73
C PHE A 220 -4.15 11.70 5.64
N ARG A 221 -3.55 12.48 6.51
CA ARG A 221 -4.30 13.43 7.36
C ARG A 221 -5.01 14.49 6.54
N GLU A 222 -4.43 14.98 5.45
CA GLU A 222 -5.05 15.95 4.55
C GLU A 222 -6.27 15.37 3.82
N HIS A 223 -6.16 14.14 3.32
CA HIS A 223 -7.18 13.57 2.43
C HIS A 223 -8.19 12.63 3.09
N LEU A 224 -7.98 12.25 4.36
CA LEU A 224 -8.92 11.44 5.15
C LEU A 224 -9.58 12.23 6.30
N SER A 225 -9.31 13.52 6.42
CA SER A 225 -10.03 14.38 7.38
C SER A 225 -11.51 14.46 6.97
N GLU A 226 -12.39 14.34 7.96
CA GLU A 226 -13.84 14.52 7.81
C GLU A 226 -14.21 15.96 7.42
#